data_11c7ddd98670a2254573a62598f3477f
#
_entry.id   11c7ddd98670a2254573a62598f3477f
#
_cell.length_a   1.000
_cell.length_b   1.000
_cell.length_c   1.000
_cell.angle_alpha   90.00
_cell.angle_beta   90.00
_cell.angle_gamma   90.00
#
_symmetry.space_group_name_H-M   'P 1'
#
loop_
_entity.id
_entity.type
_entity.pdbx_description
1 polymer ?
#
loop_
_entity_poly.entity_id
_entity_poly.type
_entity_poly.pdbx_seq_one_letter_code
_entity_poly.pdbx_strand_id
1 'polypeptide(L)'
;EAGGCRVLRFVEKPDLSTAREYLQSGRFLWNSGMFCFTAGTLLRELTQHAAQIADLSAQCIAASPAHESAGVLLQELHSQSFVALPDISIDYALMERSSQVVMVPAAFDWSDIGSWGALSQLVPVDDEGNRVQGDVILVDTRNTFVMSEGRLVATVGVDDLIVVDTADAVLVARADRVQEVRQVARLLKQQNHDAYRLHRTVARPWGTYTVLEEGPRFKIKRIVVKPGAALSLQMHHHRSEHWIVVQGVAKV
;
A
#
# COMPACT_ATOMS: atom_id res chain seq x y z
N GLU A 1 -17.78 27.45 11.81
CA GLU A 1 -18.52 26.31 11.23
C GLU A 1 -17.92 26.01 9.88
N ALA A 2 -17.31 24.84 9.73
CA ALA A 2 -16.80 24.37 8.44
C ALA A 2 -18.01 24.03 7.54
N GLY A 3 -18.43 25.02 6.74
CA GLY A 3 -19.54 24.86 5.80
C GLY A 3 -19.12 23.91 4.67
N GLY A 4 -19.81 22.77 4.54
CA GLY A 4 -19.68 21.93 3.35
C GLY A 4 -20.24 22.62 2.11
N CYS A 5 -19.61 22.40 0.95
CA CYS A 5 -20.07 22.89 -0.34
C CYS A 5 -20.67 21.72 -1.16
N ARG A 6 -21.80 21.94 -1.81
CA ARG A 6 -22.35 20.95 -2.73
C ARG A 6 -21.45 20.84 -3.96
N VAL A 7 -21.07 19.60 -4.30
CA VAL A 7 -20.32 19.30 -5.52
C VAL A 7 -21.27 19.34 -6.71
N LEU A 8 -20.97 20.19 -7.68
CA LEU A 8 -21.75 20.29 -8.92
C LEU A 8 -21.26 19.31 -9.99
N ARG A 9 -19.98 18.99 -9.94
CA ARG A 9 -19.33 18.08 -10.88
C ARG A 9 -18.11 17.45 -10.24
N PHE A 10 -18.02 16.13 -10.31
CA PHE A 10 -16.84 15.34 -9.96
C PHE A 10 -16.20 14.85 -11.26
N VAL A 11 -14.88 14.94 -11.39
CA VAL A 11 -14.15 14.52 -12.59
C VAL A 11 -12.90 13.80 -12.15
N GLU A 12 -12.77 12.54 -12.51
CA GLU A 12 -11.60 11.73 -12.20
C GLU A 12 -10.60 11.74 -13.35
N LYS A 13 -9.34 12.04 -13.05
CA LYS A 13 -8.21 12.01 -13.99
C LYS A 13 -8.45 12.70 -15.34
N PRO A 14 -8.82 14.00 -15.35
CA PRO A 14 -8.93 14.76 -16.59
C PRO A 14 -7.57 14.78 -17.30
N ASP A 15 -7.56 15.00 -18.61
CA ASP A 15 -6.33 15.26 -19.31
C ASP A 15 -5.64 16.54 -18.84
N LEU A 16 -4.35 16.69 -19.16
CA LEU A 16 -3.53 17.79 -18.65
C LEU A 16 -4.06 19.17 -19.04
N SER A 17 -4.62 19.33 -20.25
CA SER A 17 -5.18 20.60 -20.72
C SER A 17 -6.41 20.98 -19.92
N THR A 18 -7.34 20.03 -19.76
CA THR A 18 -8.56 20.19 -18.97
C THR A 18 -8.24 20.48 -17.49
N ALA A 19 -7.25 19.77 -16.91
CA ALA A 19 -6.83 20.02 -15.52
C ALA A 19 -6.31 21.45 -15.34
N ARG A 20 -5.53 21.99 -16.29
CA ARG A 20 -5.04 23.38 -16.27
C ARG A 20 -6.19 24.38 -16.35
N GLU A 21 -7.17 24.15 -17.22
CA GLU A 21 -8.36 25.00 -17.32
C GLU A 21 -9.15 25.01 -16.02
N TYR A 22 -9.33 23.86 -15.38
CA TYR A 22 -10.02 23.75 -14.10
C TYR A 22 -9.31 24.55 -13.01
N LEU A 23 -7.99 24.45 -12.90
CA LEU A 23 -7.19 25.23 -11.96
C LEU A 23 -7.31 26.74 -12.21
N GLN A 24 -7.18 27.16 -13.47
CA GLN A 24 -7.28 28.60 -13.84
C GLN A 24 -8.66 29.17 -13.54
N SER A 25 -9.71 28.37 -13.63
CA SER A 25 -11.09 28.80 -13.35
C SER A 25 -11.34 29.14 -11.88
N GLY A 26 -10.53 28.63 -10.96
CA GLY A 26 -10.70 28.79 -9.51
C GLY A 26 -11.96 28.13 -8.93
N ARG A 27 -12.69 27.34 -9.73
CA ARG A 27 -13.95 26.71 -9.34
C ARG A 27 -13.81 25.21 -9.03
N PHE A 28 -12.65 24.63 -9.25
CA PHE A 28 -12.35 23.24 -8.99
C PHE A 28 -11.32 23.11 -7.86
N LEU A 29 -11.42 22.05 -7.12
CA LEU A 29 -10.51 21.68 -6.05
C LEU A 29 -9.98 20.27 -6.29
N TRP A 30 -8.78 20.00 -5.76
CA TRP A 30 -8.23 18.66 -5.77
C TRP A 30 -9.01 17.75 -4.83
N ASN A 31 -9.33 16.54 -5.30
CA ASN A 31 -9.88 15.49 -4.47
C ASN A 31 -8.76 14.76 -3.73
N SER A 32 -8.88 14.64 -2.40
CA SER A 32 -7.95 13.87 -1.58
C SER A 32 -8.21 12.35 -1.62
N GLY A 33 -9.33 11.91 -2.20
CA GLY A 33 -9.77 10.52 -2.14
C GLY A 33 -10.29 10.07 -0.76
N MET A 34 -10.45 11.00 0.17
CA MET A 34 -11.02 10.73 1.49
C MET A 34 -12.53 10.91 1.46
N PHE A 35 -13.28 9.82 1.54
CA PHE A 35 -14.73 9.83 1.53
C PHE A 35 -15.29 9.43 2.89
N CYS A 36 -16.32 10.15 3.35
CA CYS A 36 -17.02 9.85 4.58
C CYS A 36 -18.53 9.72 4.30
N PHE A 37 -19.11 8.60 4.66
CA PHE A 37 -20.53 8.30 4.44
C PHE A 37 -21.03 7.29 5.47
N THR A 38 -22.36 7.21 5.66
CA THR A 38 -22.95 6.09 6.38
C THR A 38 -23.06 4.87 5.46
N ALA A 39 -22.95 3.67 6.01
CA ALA A 39 -23.15 2.42 5.24
C ALA A 39 -24.45 2.42 4.44
N GLY A 40 -25.55 2.87 5.06
CA GLY A 40 -26.85 2.96 4.39
C GLY A 40 -26.85 3.93 3.21
N THR A 41 -26.15 5.06 3.30
CA THR A 41 -26.01 6.01 2.17
C THR A 41 -25.23 5.37 1.05
N LEU A 42 -24.07 4.78 1.34
CA LEU A 42 -23.26 4.10 0.32
C LEU A 42 -24.05 3.02 -0.41
N LEU A 43 -24.75 2.16 0.32
CA LEU A 43 -25.52 1.06 -0.28
C LEU A 43 -26.66 1.58 -1.17
N ARG A 44 -27.37 2.62 -0.75
CA ARG A 44 -28.44 3.23 -1.59
C ARG A 44 -27.86 3.81 -2.88
N GLU A 45 -26.78 4.58 -2.78
CA GLU A 45 -26.13 5.22 -3.92
C GLU A 45 -25.53 4.17 -4.88
N LEU A 46 -24.91 3.11 -4.36
CA LEU A 46 -24.42 1.99 -5.18
C LEU A 46 -25.58 1.27 -5.88
N THR A 47 -26.69 0.99 -5.19
CA THR A 47 -27.86 0.37 -5.80
C THR A 47 -28.43 1.24 -6.92
N GLN A 48 -28.42 2.56 -6.74
CA GLN A 48 -28.95 3.50 -7.73
C GLN A 48 -28.03 3.68 -8.95
N HIS A 49 -26.72 3.81 -8.73
CA HIS A 49 -25.77 4.21 -9.78
C HIS A 49 -24.88 3.08 -10.30
N ALA A 50 -24.75 1.99 -9.55
CA ALA A 50 -23.90 0.85 -9.85
C ALA A 50 -24.51 -0.47 -9.32
N ALA A 51 -25.79 -0.72 -9.65
CA ALA A 51 -26.57 -1.85 -9.13
C ALA A 51 -25.85 -3.20 -9.27
N GLN A 52 -25.20 -3.45 -10.41
CA GLN A 52 -24.45 -4.68 -10.64
C GLN A 52 -23.32 -4.87 -9.59
N ILE A 53 -22.62 -3.80 -9.20
CA ILE A 53 -21.58 -3.86 -8.18
C ILE A 53 -22.21 -4.17 -6.83
N ALA A 54 -23.31 -3.51 -6.47
CA ALA A 54 -24.02 -3.74 -5.22
C ALA A 54 -24.48 -5.21 -5.10
N ASP A 55 -25.12 -5.75 -6.14
CA ASP A 55 -25.65 -7.12 -6.17
C ASP A 55 -24.53 -8.17 -6.12
N LEU A 56 -23.50 -8.03 -6.96
CA LEU A 56 -22.40 -8.97 -6.99
C LEU A 56 -21.54 -8.93 -5.71
N SER A 57 -21.38 -7.74 -5.10
CA SER A 57 -20.71 -7.61 -3.81
C SER A 57 -21.49 -8.32 -2.70
N ALA A 58 -22.80 -8.15 -2.65
CA ALA A 58 -23.66 -8.85 -1.69
C ALA A 58 -23.58 -10.38 -1.86
N GLN A 59 -23.62 -10.87 -3.10
CA GLN A 59 -23.46 -12.30 -3.41
C GLN A 59 -22.07 -12.81 -3.01
N CYS A 60 -21.01 -12.04 -3.28
CA CYS A 60 -19.66 -12.40 -2.91
C CYS A 60 -19.52 -12.54 -1.38
N ILE A 61 -20.01 -11.57 -0.63
CA ILE A 61 -19.99 -11.61 0.85
C ILE A 61 -20.80 -12.78 1.38
N ALA A 62 -21.99 -13.04 0.84
CA ALA A 62 -22.82 -14.17 1.24
C ALA A 62 -22.18 -15.53 0.99
N ALA A 63 -21.37 -15.65 -0.08
CA ALA A 63 -20.61 -16.85 -0.41
C ALA A 63 -19.28 -16.98 0.36
N SER A 64 -18.87 -15.97 1.10
CA SER A 64 -17.58 -15.89 1.79
C SER A 64 -17.71 -16.40 3.22
N PRO A 65 -17.05 -17.53 3.59
CA PRO A 65 -17.11 -18.04 4.95
C PRO A 65 -16.41 -17.10 5.91
N ALA A 66 -17.01 -16.90 7.06
CA ALA A 66 -16.41 -16.15 8.17
C ALA A 66 -16.07 -17.13 9.31
N HIS A 67 -14.91 -16.96 9.92
CA HIS A 67 -14.50 -17.70 11.10
C HIS A 67 -13.74 -16.80 12.07
N GLU A 68 -13.79 -17.12 13.34
CA GLU A 68 -13.04 -16.41 14.37
C GLU A 68 -11.68 -17.09 14.59
N SER A 69 -10.62 -16.29 14.64
CA SER A 69 -9.28 -16.77 14.98
C SER A 69 -8.58 -15.74 15.86
N ALA A 70 -8.12 -16.17 17.03
CA ALA A 70 -7.43 -15.32 18.01
C ALA A 70 -8.19 -14.03 18.36
N GLY A 71 -9.52 -14.10 18.51
CA GLY A 71 -10.38 -12.96 18.84
C GLY A 71 -10.60 -11.98 17.67
N VAL A 72 -10.22 -12.36 16.44
CA VAL A 72 -10.43 -11.58 15.24
C VAL A 72 -11.37 -12.34 14.31
N LEU A 73 -12.42 -11.67 13.84
CA LEU A 73 -13.29 -12.20 12.80
C LEU A 73 -12.57 -12.11 11.45
N LEU A 74 -12.32 -13.25 10.84
CA LEU A 74 -11.72 -13.36 9.50
C LEU A 74 -12.79 -13.79 8.52
N GLN A 75 -12.93 -13.06 7.41
CA GLN A 75 -13.80 -13.43 6.30
C GLN A 75 -12.98 -13.42 5.00
N GLU A 76 -12.73 -14.60 4.46
CA GLU A 76 -12.00 -14.76 3.21
C GLU A 76 -12.98 -14.69 2.04
N LEU A 77 -12.76 -13.72 1.14
CA LEU A 77 -13.66 -13.51 0.02
C LEU A 77 -13.65 -14.71 -0.93
N HIS A 78 -14.84 -15.16 -1.34
CA HIS A 78 -14.98 -16.23 -2.31
C HIS A 78 -14.41 -15.82 -3.67
N SER A 79 -13.30 -16.44 -4.05
CA SER A 79 -12.45 -16.02 -5.19
C SER A 79 -13.23 -15.89 -6.51
N GLN A 80 -14.07 -16.86 -6.86
CA GLN A 80 -14.82 -16.83 -8.13
C GLN A 80 -15.83 -15.68 -8.17
N SER A 81 -16.54 -15.43 -7.06
CA SER A 81 -17.51 -14.34 -6.97
C SER A 81 -16.80 -12.99 -6.96
N PHE A 82 -15.62 -12.89 -6.33
CA PHE A 82 -14.84 -11.65 -6.29
C PHE A 82 -14.30 -11.28 -7.68
N VAL A 83 -13.78 -12.24 -8.44
CA VAL A 83 -13.26 -12.00 -9.80
C VAL A 83 -14.37 -11.59 -10.79
N ALA A 84 -15.62 -11.93 -10.50
CA ALA A 84 -16.77 -11.54 -11.32
C ALA A 84 -17.18 -10.07 -11.13
N LEU A 85 -16.66 -9.37 -10.10
CA LEU A 85 -16.94 -7.96 -9.89
C LEU A 85 -16.29 -7.10 -10.99
N PRO A 86 -16.97 -6.04 -11.45
CA PRO A 86 -16.38 -5.05 -12.35
C PRO A 86 -15.15 -4.39 -11.71
N ASP A 87 -14.06 -4.28 -12.44
CA ASP A 87 -12.86 -3.54 -12.03
C ASP A 87 -13.04 -2.05 -12.35
N ILE A 88 -13.65 -1.33 -11.43
CA ILE A 88 -13.92 0.11 -11.55
C ILE A 88 -13.78 0.80 -10.19
N SER A 89 -13.15 1.97 -10.16
CA SER A 89 -13.03 2.75 -8.92
C SER A 89 -14.38 3.35 -8.48
N ILE A 90 -14.48 3.64 -7.19
CA ILE A 90 -15.64 4.32 -6.61
C ILE A 90 -15.88 5.69 -7.25
N ASP A 91 -14.80 6.35 -7.71
CA ASP A 91 -14.88 7.64 -8.36
C ASP A 91 -15.76 7.57 -9.63
N TYR A 92 -15.48 6.61 -10.51
CA TYR A 92 -16.25 6.40 -11.74
C TYR A 92 -17.59 5.71 -11.50
N ALA A 93 -17.63 4.75 -10.57
CA ALA A 93 -18.85 4.01 -10.31
C ALA A 93 -19.92 4.86 -9.62
N LEU A 94 -19.51 5.76 -8.75
CA LEU A 94 -20.39 6.48 -7.85
C LEU A 94 -20.19 8.00 -7.86
N MET A 95 -18.99 8.50 -7.61
CA MET A 95 -18.77 9.92 -7.33
C MET A 95 -19.08 10.83 -8.52
N GLU A 96 -18.80 10.39 -9.74
CA GLU A 96 -19.17 11.14 -10.96
C GLU A 96 -20.66 11.14 -11.27
N ARG A 97 -21.42 10.23 -10.66
CA ARG A 97 -22.86 10.01 -10.95
C ARG A 97 -23.79 10.53 -9.86
N SER A 98 -23.30 10.53 -8.61
CA SER A 98 -24.12 10.95 -7.46
C SER A 98 -24.32 12.46 -7.42
N SER A 99 -25.55 12.88 -7.17
CA SER A 99 -25.90 14.28 -6.88
C SER A 99 -25.87 14.62 -5.38
N GLN A 100 -25.51 13.65 -4.53
CA GLN A 100 -25.52 13.78 -3.06
C GLN A 100 -24.15 14.11 -2.48
N VAL A 101 -23.16 14.41 -3.34
CA VAL A 101 -21.79 14.68 -2.90
C VAL A 101 -21.67 16.08 -2.32
N VAL A 102 -21.12 16.17 -1.11
CA VAL A 102 -20.75 17.40 -0.43
C VAL A 102 -19.24 17.38 -0.19
N MET A 103 -18.57 18.48 -0.41
CA MET A 103 -17.14 18.67 -0.19
C MET A 103 -16.92 19.55 1.03
N VAL A 104 -15.92 19.21 1.83
CA VAL A 104 -15.40 20.03 2.93
C VAL A 104 -13.98 20.45 2.55
N PRO A 105 -13.70 21.76 2.41
CA PRO A 105 -12.35 22.25 2.15
C PRO A 105 -11.41 21.86 3.29
N ALA A 106 -10.26 21.29 2.96
CA ALA A 106 -9.21 20.97 3.93
C ALA A 106 -8.16 22.09 3.93
N ALA A 107 -7.75 22.53 5.10
CA ALA A 107 -6.72 23.54 5.30
C ALA A 107 -5.48 22.95 5.99
N PHE A 108 -5.13 21.71 5.63
CA PHE A 108 -3.95 21.00 6.12
C PHE A 108 -3.16 20.45 4.94
N ASP A 109 -1.87 20.23 5.15
CA ASP A 109 -1.02 19.57 4.15
C ASP A 109 -1.46 18.12 3.97
N TRP A 110 -1.56 17.69 2.71
CA TRP A 110 -1.97 16.33 2.36
C TRP A 110 -1.14 15.79 1.21
N SER A 111 -0.77 14.53 1.30
CA SER A 111 -0.14 13.78 0.23
C SER A 111 -0.67 12.34 0.23
N ASP A 112 -0.92 11.79 -0.95
CA ASP A 112 -1.32 10.38 -1.12
C ASP A 112 -0.16 9.40 -0.93
N ILE A 113 1.08 9.92 -0.83
CA ILE A 113 2.33 9.13 -0.71
C ILE A 113 2.38 7.99 -1.75
N GLY A 114 1.87 8.24 -2.94
CA GLY A 114 1.75 7.24 -4.01
C GLY A 114 3.07 6.93 -4.73
N SER A 115 4.19 7.51 -4.31
CA SER A 115 5.51 7.29 -4.91
C SER A 115 6.65 7.55 -3.94
N TRP A 116 7.83 7.00 -4.23
CA TRP A 116 9.05 7.29 -3.47
C TRP A 116 9.41 8.78 -3.48
N GLY A 117 9.09 9.50 -4.57
CA GLY A 117 9.26 10.94 -4.64
C GLY A 117 8.33 11.70 -3.68
N ALA A 118 7.07 11.26 -3.54
CA ALA A 118 6.15 11.84 -2.56
C ALA A 118 6.60 11.54 -1.12
N LEU A 119 7.04 10.31 -0.86
CA LEU A 119 7.58 9.92 0.45
C LEU A 119 8.82 10.77 0.82
N SER A 120 9.72 11.00 -0.14
CA SER A 120 10.93 11.78 0.11
C SER A 120 10.63 13.20 0.60
N GLN A 121 9.53 13.81 0.13
CA GLN A 121 9.14 15.17 0.55
C GLN A 121 8.77 15.28 2.03
N LEU A 122 8.48 14.17 2.70
CA LEU A 122 8.18 14.13 4.12
C LEU A 122 9.44 14.09 5.00
N VAL A 123 10.60 13.83 4.40
CA VAL A 123 11.88 13.76 5.10
C VAL A 123 12.55 15.13 5.04
N PRO A 124 13.09 15.66 6.16
CA PRO A 124 13.81 16.92 6.16
C PRO A 124 14.96 16.92 5.14
N VAL A 125 15.20 18.08 4.53
CA VAL A 125 16.28 18.30 3.56
C VAL A 125 17.51 18.87 4.27
N ASP A 126 18.72 18.44 3.88
CA ASP A 126 19.98 19.03 4.30
C ASP A 126 20.40 20.21 3.40
N ASP A 127 21.56 20.82 3.70
CA ASP A 127 22.06 22.00 2.97
C ASP A 127 22.44 21.69 1.52
N GLU A 128 22.74 20.44 1.18
CA GLU A 128 23.05 19.96 -0.16
C GLU A 128 21.80 19.44 -0.92
N GLY A 129 20.62 19.58 -0.36
CA GLY A 129 19.35 19.13 -0.96
C GLY A 129 19.07 17.65 -0.76
N ASN A 130 19.87 16.93 0.05
CA ASN A 130 19.65 15.53 0.30
C ASN A 130 18.60 15.30 1.39
N ARG A 131 18.00 14.11 1.35
CA ARG A 131 17.04 13.64 2.35
C ARG A 131 17.43 12.23 2.76
N VAL A 132 17.58 12.01 4.07
CA VAL A 132 18.14 10.76 4.60
C VAL A 132 17.22 10.13 5.63
N GLN A 133 17.02 8.83 5.51
CA GLN A 133 16.32 8.04 6.50
C GLN A 133 17.06 6.70 6.72
N GLY A 134 17.41 6.41 7.97
CA GLY A 134 18.16 5.21 8.35
C GLY A 134 19.65 5.43 8.45
N ASP A 135 20.44 4.37 8.33
CA ASP A 135 21.91 4.38 8.45
C ASP A 135 22.53 4.69 7.08
N VAL A 136 22.99 5.94 6.89
CA VAL A 136 23.42 6.46 5.59
C VAL A 136 24.66 7.31 5.72
N ILE A 137 25.61 7.16 4.78
CA ILE A 137 26.78 8.02 4.61
C ILE A 137 26.75 8.65 3.23
N LEU A 138 26.86 9.99 3.18
CA LEU A 138 26.90 10.74 1.93
C LEU A 138 28.28 11.37 1.73
N VAL A 139 28.87 11.20 0.55
CA VAL A 139 30.12 11.85 0.12
C VAL A 139 29.90 12.44 -1.26
N ASP A 140 30.08 13.74 -1.44
CA ASP A 140 29.82 14.46 -2.69
C ASP A 140 28.47 14.09 -3.31
N THR A 141 27.43 14.08 -2.50
CA THR A 141 26.07 13.67 -2.89
C THR A 141 25.14 14.86 -2.78
N ARG A 142 24.30 15.10 -3.80
CA ARG A 142 23.37 16.24 -3.86
C ARG A 142 22.00 15.85 -4.34
N ASN A 143 20.94 16.57 -3.89
CA ASN A 143 19.55 16.40 -4.31
C ASN A 143 19.08 14.94 -4.31
N THR A 144 19.60 14.12 -3.42
CA THR A 144 19.41 12.66 -3.42
C THR A 144 18.62 12.24 -2.18
N PHE A 145 17.60 11.42 -2.39
CA PHE A 145 16.90 10.75 -1.31
C PHE A 145 17.50 9.37 -1.08
N VAL A 146 17.94 9.09 0.15
CA VAL A 146 18.46 7.78 0.53
C VAL A 146 17.69 7.25 1.74
N MET A 147 17.07 6.10 1.59
CA MET A 147 16.38 5.39 2.66
C MET A 147 16.98 4.01 2.85
N SER A 148 17.32 3.68 4.09
CA SER A 148 17.78 2.35 4.49
C SER A 148 16.94 1.82 5.64
N GLU A 149 16.43 0.60 5.49
CA GLU A 149 15.69 -0.11 6.55
C GLU A 149 16.61 -0.94 7.47
N GLY A 150 17.82 -1.25 7.09
CA GLY A 150 18.62 -2.12 7.95
C GLY A 150 20.10 -2.27 7.65
N ARG A 151 20.55 -1.85 6.48
CA ARG A 151 21.99 -1.88 6.12
C ARG A 151 22.53 -0.47 6.02
N LEU A 152 23.82 -0.29 6.31
CA LEU A 152 24.49 0.95 5.94
C LEU A 152 24.42 1.14 4.42
N VAL A 153 23.90 2.26 3.97
CA VAL A 153 23.93 2.70 2.57
C VAL A 153 24.88 3.87 2.44
N ALA A 154 25.88 3.77 1.58
CA ALA A 154 26.80 4.87 1.29
C ALA A 154 26.65 5.30 -0.16
N THR A 155 26.64 6.62 -0.41
CA THR A 155 26.67 7.21 -1.75
C THR A 155 27.89 8.10 -1.90
N VAL A 156 28.48 8.09 -3.08
CA VAL A 156 29.70 8.87 -3.40
C VAL A 156 29.57 9.46 -4.79
N GLY A 157 29.67 10.78 -4.91
CA GLY A 157 29.72 11.47 -6.19
C GLY A 157 28.45 11.29 -7.04
N VAL A 158 27.26 11.34 -6.42
CA VAL A 158 25.98 11.14 -7.11
C VAL A 158 25.04 12.31 -6.89
N ASP A 159 24.22 12.58 -7.89
CA ASP A 159 23.22 13.66 -7.87
C ASP A 159 21.85 13.16 -8.36
N ASP A 160 20.77 13.80 -7.89
CA ASP A 160 19.39 13.62 -8.36
C ASP A 160 18.89 12.17 -8.35
N LEU A 161 19.22 11.40 -7.33
CA LEU A 161 18.82 10.01 -7.20
C LEU A 161 17.76 9.80 -6.10
N ILE A 162 17.06 8.70 -6.24
CA ILE A 162 16.29 8.03 -5.19
C ILE A 162 16.90 6.65 -4.99
N VAL A 163 17.44 6.42 -3.80
CA VAL A 163 18.03 5.15 -3.37
C VAL A 163 17.21 4.62 -2.20
N VAL A 164 16.62 3.45 -2.35
CA VAL A 164 15.80 2.82 -1.32
C VAL A 164 16.29 1.40 -1.11
N ASP A 165 16.76 1.13 0.08
CA ASP A 165 17.12 -0.21 0.53
C ASP A 165 16.08 -0.72 1.52
N THR A 166 15.46 -1.85 1.16
CA THR A 166 14.52 -2.57 2.01
C THR A 166 15.01 -4.00 2.24
N ALA A 167 14.32 -4.74 3.10
CA ALA A 167 14.62 -6.16 3.30
C ALA A 167 14.52 -6.99 2.01
N ASP A 168 13.71 -6.54 1.03
CA ASP A 168 13.36 -7.32 -0.16
C ASP A 168 14.22 -6.96 -1.37
N ALA A 169 14.57 -5.69 -1.54
CA ALA A 169 15.26 -5.21 -2.72
C ALA A 169 15.93 -3.84 -2.51
N VAL A 170 16.87 -3.52 -3.37
CA VAL A 170 17.45 -2.18 -3.50
C VAL A 170 16.93 -1.55 -4.78
N LEU A 171 16.38 -0.36 -4.69
CA LEU A 171 16.00 0.49 -5.81
C LEU A 171 17.00 1.63 -5.93
N VAL A 172 17.52 1.85 -7.14
CA VAL A 172 18.24 3.07 -7.51
C VAL A 172 17.56 3.63 -8.75
N ALA A 173 17.09 4.86 -8.66
CA ALA A 173 16.40 5.52 -9.77
C ALA A 173 16.79 7.01 -9.83
N ARG A 174 16.72 7.60 -11.01
CA ARG A 174 16.74 9.06 -11.11
C ARG A 174 15.45 9.62 -10.50
N ALA A 175 15.54 10.73 -9.80
CA ALA A 175 14.40 11.34 -9.12
C ALA A 175 13.27 11.71 -10.11
N ASP A 176 13.61 12.20 -11.31
CA ASP A 176 12.67 12.57 -12.36
C ASP A 176 12.01 11.35 -13.07
N ARG A 177 12.53 10.13 -12.87
CA ARG A 177 12.04 8.89 -13.47
C ARG A 177 11.46 7.89 -12.48
N VAL A 178 11.32 8.24 -11.23
CA VAL A 178 10.89 7.31 -10.17
C VAL A 178 9.52 6.67 -10.43
N GLN A 179 8.64 7.33 -11.17
CA GLN A 179 7.34 6.77 -11.57
C GLN A 179 7.45 5.53 -12.46
N GLU A 180 8.59 5.36 -13.14
CA GLU A 180 8.84 4.20 -14.00
C GLU A 180 9.14 2.91 -13.21
N VAL A 181 9.28 2.98 -11.90
CA VAL A 181 9.39 1.78 -11.01
C VAL A 181 8.25 0.78 -11.26
N ARG A 182 7.09 1.25 -11.72
CA ARG A 182 5.97 0.38 -12.14
C ARG A 182 6.37 -0.60 -13.24
N GLN A 183 7.32 -0.24 -14.11
CA GLN A 183 7.84 -1.13 -15.15
C GLN A 183 8.66 -2.26 -14.54
N VAL A 184 9.45 -1.96 -13.50
CA VAL A 184 10.23 -2.98 -12.76
C VAL A 184 9.28 -4.00 -12.14
N ALA A 185 8.22 -3.55 -11.48
CA ALA A 185 7.21 -4.43 -10.91
C ALA A 185 6.53 -5.34 -11.96
N ARG A 186 6.26 -4.80 -13.16
CA ARG A 186 5.72 -5.60 -14.29
C ARG A 186 6.72 -6.66 -14.77
N LEU A 187 8.00 -6.31 -14.88
CA LEU A 187 9.06 -7.25 -15.27
C LEU A 187 9.24 -8.36 -14.25
N LEU A 188 9.25 -8.04 -12.94
CA LEU A 188 9.30 -9.04 -11.87
C LEU A 188 8.12 -10.00 -11.96
N LYS A 189 6.92 -9.48 -12.24
CA LYS A 189 5.71 -10.32 -12.44
C LYS A 189 5.85 -11.25 -13.65
N GLN A 190 6.32 -10.73 -14.78
CA GLN A 190 6.52 -11.50 -16.01
C GLN A 190 7.56 -12.61 -15.84
N GLN A 191 8.61 -12.35 -15.08
CA GLN A 191 9.68 -13.30 -14.77
C GLN A 191 9.33 -14.25 -13.65
N ASN A 192 8.12 -14.15 -13.03
CA ASN A 192 7.74 -14.89 -11.83
C ASN A 192 8.77 -14.79 -10.70
N HIS A 193 9.44 -13.63 -10.58
CA HIS A 193 10.45 -13.41 -9.56
C HIS A 193 9.81 -13.36 -8.17
N ASP A 194 10.43 -13.97 -7.17
CA ASP A 194 9.88 -14.08 -5.81
C ASP A 194 9.63 -12.71 -5.16
N ALA A 195 10.47 -11.73 -5.39
CA ALA A 195 10.31 -10.35 -4.87
C ALA A 195 9.00 -9.67 -5.33
N TYR A 196 8.31 -10.17 -6.35
CA TYR A 196 6.99 -9.69 -6.73
C TYR A 196 5.88 -10.20 -5.81
N ARG A 197 6.03 -11.39 -5.24
CA ARG A 197 4.97 -12.09 -4.50
C ARG A 197 5.23 -12.22 -3.01
N LEU A 198 6.50 -12.28 -2.62
CA LEU A 198 6.92 -12.66 -1.29
C LEU A 198 7.75 -11.54 -0.68
N HIS A 199 7.21 -10.93 0.36
CA HIS A 199 8.03 -10.11 1.24
C HIS A 199 8.80 -11.03 2.19
N ARG A 200 10.06 -10.66 2.49
CA ARG A 200 10.85 -11.37 3.51
C ARG A 200 10.16 -11.37 4.88
N THR A 201 9.47 -10.28 5.20
CA THR A 201 8.64 -10.20 6.42
C THR A 201 7.17 -10.28 6.06
N VAL A 202 6.48 -11.27 6.60
CA VAL A 202 5.06 -11.51 6.37
C VAL A 202 4.29 -11.39 7.68
N ALA A 203 3.25 -10.55 7.68
CA ALA A 203 2.31 -10.45 8.78
C ALA A 203 1.31 -11.61 8.76
N ARG A 204 0.99 -12.11 9.95
CA ARG A 204 0.00 -13.16 10.20
C ARG A 204 -0.89 -12.76 11.39
N PRO A 205 -2.08 -13.33 11.56
CA PRO A 205 -2.92 -13.03 12.73
C PRO A 205 -2.19 -13.21 14.06
N TRP A 206 -1.32 -14.23 14.14
CA TRP A 206 -0.56 -14.56 15.33
C TRP A 206 0.72 -13.73 15.52
N GLY A 207 1.16 -12.94 14.53
CA GLY A 207 2.39 -12.15 14.60
C GLY A 207 3.04 -11.95 13.26
N THR A 208 4.37 -12.08 13.18
CA THR A 208 5.12 -11.96 11.93
C THR A 208 6.16 -13.07 11.80
N TYR A 209 6.53 -13.40 10.57
CA TYR A 209 7.79 -14.09 10.32
C TYR A 209 8.63 -13.35 9.29
N THR A 210 9.94 -13.38 9.48
CA THR A 210 10.92 -12.84 8.53
C THR A 210 11.82 -13.96 8.05
N VAL A 211 11.94 -14.15 6.74
CA VAL A 211 12.93 -15.05 6.15
C VAL A 211 14.30 -14.37 6.27
N LEU A 212 15.18 -14.93 7.08
CA LEU A 212 16.53 -14.42 7.29
C LEU A 212 17.46 -14.92 6.19
N GLU A 213 17.38 -16.21 5.89
CA GLU A 213 18.19 -16.84 4.86
C GLU A 213 17.45 -18.02 4.22
N GLU A 214 17.67 -18.25 2.94
CA GLU A 214 17.09 -19.36 2.20
C GLU A 214 18.11 -19.93 1.21
N GLY A 215 18.21 -21.24 1.16
CA GLY A 215 19.04 -21.97 0.23
C GLY A 215 18.32 -23.19 -0.35
N PRO A 216 18.93 -23.96 -1.24
CA PRO A 216 18.28 -25.05 -1.96
C PRO A 216 17.65 -26.12 -1.06
N ARG A 217 18.11 -26.25 0.19
CA ARG A 217 17.66 -27.30 1.13
C ARG A 217 17.36 -26.77 2.53
N PHE A 218 17.40 -25.47 2.75
CA PHE A 218 17.13 -24.88 4.08
C PHE A 218 16.44 -23.53 3.96
N LYS A 219 15.74 -23.16 5.03
CA LYS A 219 15.16 -21.83 5.22
C LYS A 219 15.23 -21.45 6.69
N ILE A 220 15.85 -20.33 7.00
CA ILE A 220 15.93 -19.76 8.35
C ILE A 220 14.90 -18.64 8.47
N LYS A 221 14.08 -18.70 9.52
CA LYS A 221 13.06 -17.69 9.79
C LYS A 221 13.20 -17.16 11.20
N ARG A 222 13.03 -15.87 11.38
CA ARG A 222 12.72 -15.26 12.67
C ARG A 222 11.20 -15.16 12.77
N ILE A 223 10.63 -15.69 13.84
CA ILE A 223 9.21 -15.67 14.09
C ILE A 223 8.96 -14.85 15.36
N VAL A 224 8.06 -13.89 15.27
CA VAL A 224 7.60 -13.07 16.41
C VAL A 224 6.14 -13.36 16.63
N VAL A 225 5.82 -13.98 17.75
CA VAL A 225 4.45 -14.36 18.13
C VAL A 225 3.91 -13.39 19.17
N LYS A 226 2.70 -12.87 18.95
CA LYS A 226 2.02 -12.00 19.92
C LYS A 226 1.74 -12.77 21.21
N PRO A 227 1.75 -12.11 22.37
CA PRO A 227 1.35 -12.75 23.62
C PRO A 227 -0.02 -13.42 23.51
N GLY A 228 -0.11 -14.68 23.94
CA GLY A 228 -1.35 -15.47 23.89
C GLY A 228 -1.76 -16.00 22.51
N ALA A 229 -1.02 -15.67 21.46
CA ALA A 229 -1.27 -16.22 20.14
C ALA A 229 -0.57 -17.58 19.93
N ALA A 230 -1.06 -18.35 18.97
CA ALA A 230 -0.54 -19.68 18.65
C ALA A 230 -0.30 -19.81 17.13
N LEU A 231 0.75 -20.53 16.77
CA LEU A 231 1.01 -20.98 15.40
C LEU A 231 0.08 -22.15 15.07
N SER A 232 -0.25 -22.30 13.79
CA SER A 232 -0.98 -23.48 13.33
C SER A 232 -0.18 -24.74 13.57
N LEU A 233 -0.84 -25.79 14.04
CA LEU A 233 -0.23 -27.12 14.16
C LEU A 233 0.12 -27.63 12.77
N GLN A 234 1.38 -28.00 12.56
CA GLN A 234 1.89 -28.50 11.28
C GLN A 234 2.68 -29.77 11.48
N MET A 235 2.61 -30.65 10.48
CA MET A 235 3.41 -31.86 10.40
C MET A 235 4.10 -31.90 9.03
N HIS A 236 5.37 -32.28 9.02
CA HIS A 236 6.16 -32.32 7.79
C HIS A 236 6.75 -33.71 7.57
N HIS A 237 6.54 -34.29 6.39
CA HIS A 237 7.04 -35.60 6.04
C HIS A 237 8.45 -35.60 5.42
N HIS A 238 8.88 -34.46 4.85
CA HIS A 238 10.12 -34.39 4.05
C HIS A 238 11.11 -33.33 4.53
N ARG A 239 10.87 -32.73 5.70
CA ARG A 239 11.78 -31.75 6.31
C ARG A 239 11.75 -31.87 7.82
N SER A 240 12.88 -31.55 8.46
CA SER A 240 12.97 -31.33 9.90
C SER A 240 12.91 -29.83 10.22
N GLU A 241 12.41 -29.50 11.40
CA GLU A 241 12.41 -28.14 11.93
C GLU A 241 13.13 -28.12 13.28
N HIS A 242 13.95 -27.10 13.46
CA HIS A 242 14.62 -26.81 14.73
C HIS A 242 14.12 -25.45 15.23
N TRP A 243 13.61 -25.42 16.43
CA TRP A 243 13.06 -24.23 17.05
C TRP A 243 13.99 -23.75 18.16
N ILE A 244 14.39 -22.50 18.13
CA ILE A 244 15.21 -21.84 19.15
C ILE A 244 14.40 -20.67 19.69
N VAL A 245 14.00 -20.73 20.97
CA VAL A 245 13.34 -19.61 21.67
C VAL A 245 14.42 -18.63 22.10
N VAL A 246 14.48 -17.46 21.47
CA VAL A 246 15.46 -16.42 21.76
C VAL A 246 14.95 -15.50 22.89
N GLN A 247 13.64 -15.25 22.93
CA GLN A 247 13.01 -14.37 23.91
C GLN A 247 11.61 -14.87 24.26
N GLY A 248 11.24 -14.82 25.51
CA GLY A 248 9.94 -15.25 26.01
C GLY A 248 9.87 -16.75 26.30
N VAL A 249 8.63 -17.28 26.37
CA VAL A 249 8.35 -18.69 26.65
C VAL A 249 7.40 -19.20 25.58
N ALA A 250 7.75 -20.30 24.93
CA ALA A 250 6.89 -21.02 24.01
C ALA A 250 6.38 -22.31 24.67
N LYS A 251 5.09 -22.58 24.52
CA LYS A 251 4.51 -23.89 24.82
C LYS A 251 4.43 -24.67 23.48
N VAL A 252 5.17 -25.77 23.39
CA VAL A 252 5.22 -26.64 22.20
C VAL A 252 4.41 -27.89 22.46
#